data_2f32b288bb7a558c6efb79c02df87e52
#
_entry.id   2f32b288bb7a558c6efb79c02df87e52
#
_cell.length_a   1.000
_cell.length_b   1.000
_cell.length_c   1.000
_cell.angle_alpha   90.00
_cell.angle_beta   90.00
_cell.angle_gamma   90.00
#
_symmetry.space_group_name_H-M   'P 1'
#
loop_
_entity.id
_entity.type
_entity.pdbx_description
1 polymer ?
#
loop_
_entity_poly.entity_id
_entity_poly.type
_entity_poly.pdbx_seq_one_letter_code
_entity_poly.pdbx_strand_id
1 'polypeptide(L)' 'MNAMSDFKIIERLIDYGRDKLATDVDDYAIEWLRQANFIDSSNQATDAGKSLANIIKTCS' A
#
# COMPACT_ATOMS: atom_id res chain seq x y z
N MET A 1 14.54 4.18 14.47
CA MET A 1 14.43 3.88 14.15
C MET A 1 13.54 3.38 13.74
N ASN A 2 13.06 3.31 13.46
CA ASN A 2 11.97 2.71 13.22
C ASN A 2 11.27 2.95 11.99
N ALA A 3 12.00 3.02 10.92
CA ALA A 3 11.45 3.02 9.59
C ALA A 3 10.74 1.70 9.40
N MET A 4 9.52 1.76 8.88
CA MET A 4 8.78 0.58 8.53
C MET A 4 9.53 -0.15 7.44
N SER A 5 9.65 -1.47 7.54
CA SER A 5 10.28 -2.23 6.47
C SER A 5 9.44 -2.15 5.20
N ASP A 6 10.07 -2.39 4.06
CA ASP A 6 9.35 -2.34 2.78
C ASP A 6 8.19 -3.33 2.77
N PHE A 7 8.38 -4.49 3.37
CA PHE A 7 7.32 -5.49 3.44
C PHE A 7 6.12 -4.96 4.23
N LYS A 8 6.37 -4.29 5.34
CA LYS A 8 5.29 -3.72 6.15
C LYS A 8 4.55 -2.62 5.41
N ILE A 9 5.28 -1.82 4.66
CA ILE A 9 4.67 -0.75 3.87
C ILE A 9 3.73 -1.36 2.83
N ILE A 10 4.19 -2.39 2.12
CA ILE A 10 3.38 -3.05 1.10
C ILE A 10 2.15 -3.69 1.72
N GLU A 11 2.31 -4.39 2.85
CA GLU A 11 1.18 -4.99 3.54
C GLU A 11 0.11 -3.96 3.88
N ARG A 12 0.56 -2.83 4.40
CA ARG A 12 -0.36 -1.77 4.81
C ARG A 12 -1.10 -1.19 3.60
N LEU A 13 -0.39 -1.03 2.49
CA LEU A 13 -1.00 -0.54 1.27
C LEU A 13 -2.02 -1.53 0.72
N ILE A 14 -1.71 -2.82 0.77
CA ILE A 14 -2.64 -3.84 0.29
C ILE A 14 -3.90 -3.85 1.14
N ASP A 15 -3.76 -3.76 2.46
CA ASP A 15 -4.91 -3.68 3.35
C ASP A 15 -5.78 -2.48 3.01
N TYR A 16 -5.15 -1.34 2.80
CA TYR A 16 -5.86 -0.12 2.43
C TYR A 16 -6.60 -0.30 1.11
N GLY A 17 -5.94 -0.90 0.12
CA GLY A 17 -6.55 -1.12 -1.18
C GLY A 17 -7.74 -2.06 -1.10
N ARG A 18 -7.62 -3.14 -0.32
CA ARG A 18 -8.74 -4.07 -0.14
C ARG A 18 -9.93 -3.37 0.48
N ASP A 19 -9.68 -2.52 1.46
CA ASP A 19 -10.73 -1.77 2.12
C ASP A 19 -11.41 -0.81 1.14
N LYS A 20 -10.62 -0.10 0.34
CA LYS A 20 -11.15 0.85 -0.63
C LYS A 20 -12.01 0.17 -1.69
N LEU A 21 -11.61 -1.02 -2.11
CA LEU A 21 -12.31 -1.78 -3.15
C LEU A 21 -13.36 -2.71 -2.58
N ALA A 22 -13.45 -2.80 -1.26
CA ALA A 22 -14.36 -3.71 -0.57
C ALA A 22 -14.18 -5.14 -1.08
N THR A 23 -12.93 -5.59 -1.16
CA THR A 23 -12.60 -6.91 -1.67
C THR A 23 -11.59 -7.60 -0.75
N ASP A 24 -11.64 -8.94 -0.73
CA ASP A 24 -10.66 -9.73 -0.01
C ASP A 24 -9.53 -10.20 -0.92
N VAL A 25 -9.58 -9.86 -2.20
CA VAL A 25 -8.63 -10.37 -3.18
C VAL A 25 -7.45 -9.41 -3.28
N ASP A 26 -6.26 -9.88 -2.87
CA ASP A 26 -5.05 -9.08 -2.88
C ASP A 26 -4.70 -8.60 -4.29
N ASP A 27 -4.91 -9.44 -5.30
CA ASP A 27 -4.55 -9.08 -6.67
C ASP A 27 -5.27 -7.83 -7.14
N TYR A 28 -6.52 -7.67 -6.77
CA TYR A 28 -7.29 -6.47 -7.14
C TYR A 28 -6.71 -5.25 -6.43
N ALA A 29 -6.37 -5.40 -5.16
CA ALA A 29 -5.80 -4.30 -4.40
C ALA A 29 -4.44 -3.90 -4.98
N ILE A 30 -3.62 -4.88 -5.32
CA ILE A 30 -2.30 -4.62 -5.89
C ILE A 30 -2.43 -3.89 -7.22
N GLU A 31 -3.34 -4.33 -8.06
CA GLU A 31 -3.55 -3.69 -9.35
C GLU A 31 -4.01 -2.25 -9.19
N TRP A 32 -4.93 -2.02 -8.27
CA TRP A 32 -5.41 -0.67 -7.98
C TRP A 32 -4.28 0.22 -7.49
N LEU A 33 -3.45 -0.30 -6.59
CA LEU A 33 -2.33 0.46 -6.06
C LEU A 33 -1.32 0.80 -7.15
N ARG A 34 -1.10 -0.14 -8.06
CA ARG A 34 -0.17 0.09 -9.17
C ARG A 34 -0.71 1.17 -10.10
N GLN A 35 -1.99 1.12 -10.42
CA GLN A 35 -2.59 2.13 -11.28
C GLN A 35 -2.61 3.51 -10.63
N ALA A 36 -2.74 3.54 -9.31
CA ALA A 36 -2.71 4.78 -8.55
C ALA A 36 -1.29 5.28 -8.30
N ASN A 37 -0.29 4.50 -8.75
CA ASN A 37 1.13 4.84 -8.62
C ASN A 37 1.63 4.80 -7.17
N PHE A 38 1.00 4.00 -6.33
CA PHE A 38 1.47 3.78 -4.96
C PHE A 38 2.48 2.66 -4.89
N ILE A 39 2.47 1.75 -5.87
CA ILE A 39 3.52 0.74 -6.01
C ILE A 39 3.95 0.72 -7.47
N ASP A 40 5.18 0.25 -7.70
CA ASP A 40 5.74 0.20 -9.06
C ASP A 40 5.58 -1.21 -9.65
N SER A 41 6.14 -1.41 -10.83
CA SER A 41 6.01 -2.69 -11.53
C SER A 41 6.74 -3.82 -10.82
N SER A 42 7.64 -3.49 -9.90
CA SER A 42 8.35 -4.49 -9.11
C SER A 42 7.67 -4.76 -7.77
N ASN A 43 6.47 -4.22 -7.59
CA ASN A 43 5.71 -4.35 -6.35
C ASN A 43 6.41 -3.73 -5.15
N GLN A 44 7.18 -2.67 -5.41
CA GLN A 44 7.82 -1.88 -4.36
C GLN A 44 7.04 -0.60 -4.17
N ALA A 45 6.99 -0.11 -2.95
CA ALA A 45 6.29 1.13 -2.67
C ALA A 45 7.02 2.31 -3.32
N THR A 46 6.25 3.14 -4.02
CA THR A 46 6.78 4.40 -4.54
C THR A 46 6.83 5.42 -3.41
N ASP A 47 7.38 6.60 -3.68
CA ASP A 47 7.36 7.67 -2.68
C ASP A 47 5.93 8.01 -2.28
N ALA A 48 5.01 8.03 -3.25
CA ALA A 48 3.60 8.27 -2.96
C ALA A 48 3.03 7.17 -2.08
N GLY A 49 3.42 5.92 -2.35
CA GLY A 49 2.98 4.79 -1.54
C GLY A 49 3.48 4.86 -0.11
N LYS A 50 4.73 5.25 0.06
CA LYS A 50 5.31 5.40 1.40
C LYS A 50 4.60 6.50 2.18
N SER A 51 4.29 7.60 1.52
CA SER A 51 3.55 8.68 2.14
C SER A 51 2.16 8.23 2.57
N LEU A 52 1.48 7.49 1.70
CA LEU A 52 0.16 6.97 2.04
C LEU A 52 0.23 6.02 3.22
N ALA A 53 1.21 5.14 3.25
CA ALA A 53 1.35 4.19 4.35
C ALA A 53 1.56 4.91 5.68
N ASN A 54 2.30 6.01 5.68
CA ASN A 54 2.49 6.82 6.89
C ASN A 54 1.19 7.44 7.35
N ILE A 55 0.38 7.91 6.42
CA ILE A 55 -0.92 8.51 6.76
C ILE A 55 -1.84 7.45 7.36
N ILE A 56 -1.90 6.27 6.75
CA ILE A 56 -2.72 5.17 7.25
C ILE A 56 -2.31 4.81 8.66
N LYS A 57 -1.01 4.70 8.89
CA LYS A 57 -0.49 4.37 10.21
C LYS A 57 -0.93 5.40 11.24
N THR A 58 -0.91 6.67 10.86
CA THR A 58 -1.27 7.75 11.77
C THR A 58 -2.75 7.70 12.13
N CYS A 59 -3.58 7.30 11.18
CA CYS A 59 -5.03 7.28 11.38
C CYS A 59 -5.51 6.05 12.13
N SER A 60 -4.67 5.05 12.24
CA SER A 60 -5.06 3.87 12.99
C SER A 60 -4.60 3.95 14.41
#